data_1965b04dbf1051a8941661412142b11c
#
_entry.id   1965b04dbf1051a8941661412142b11c
#
_cell.length_a   1.000
_cell.length_b   1.000
_cell.length_c   1.000
_cell.angle_alpha   90.00
_cell.angle_beta   90.00
_cell.angle_gamma   90.00
#
_symmetry.space_group_name_H-M   'P 1'
#
loop_
_entity.id
_entity.type
_entity.pdbx_description
1 polymer ?
#
loop_
_entity_poly.entity_id
_entity_poly.type
_entity_poly.pdbx_seq_one_letter_code
_entity_poly.pdbx_strand_id
1 'polypeptide(L)'
;MNNFQYIDKLRLTTPKATLKYPKLIEPETKFSPEGHYKVTAVIPAEDAAELADQLDALYEAHKASLKAQAPTQKFKAIEPSFGYEDINGKPCFTISVKMKAKGMDRDGRAWSASPALFDATGAPVKHRETLRGMWSGTTGRVSFEACPFFQPAIGAGITLRLKAVQ
;
A
#
# COMPACT_ATOMS: atom_id res chain seq x y z
N MET A 1 22.30 -0.37 13.60
CA MET A 1 21.39 0.72 13.24
C MET A 1 21.54 1.05 11.76
N ASN A 2 20.42 1.26 11.12
CA ASN A 2 20.39 1.66 9.71
C ASN A 2 20.50 3.19 9.62
N ASN A 3 21.65 3.68 9.12
CA ASN A 3 21.90 5.12 9.00
C ASN A 3 21.61 5.65 7.58
N PHE A 4 20.96 4.87 6.74
CA PHE A 4 20.60 5.30 5.41
C PHE A 4 19.51 6.37 5.44
N GLN A 5 19.65 7.35 4.57
CA GLN A 5 18.60 8.32 4.32
C GLN A 5 17.77 7.83 3.14
N TYR A 6 16.46 7.96 3.27
CA TYR A 6 15.53 7.53 2.26
C TYR A 6 15.02 8.72 1.46
N ILE A 7 14.76 8.49 0.18
CA ILE A 7 14.06 9.47 -0.63
C ILE A 7 12.61 9.64 -0.09
N ASP A 8 11.98 10.74 -0.41
CA ASP A 8 10.66 11.06 0.11
C ASP A 8 9.61 10.05 -0.34
N LYS A 9 8.69 9.74 0.56
CA LYS A 9 7.52 8.93 0.22
C LYS A 9 6.62 9.70 -0.76
N LEU A 10 5.88 8.94 -1.57
CA LEU A 10 4.87 9.49 -2.46
C LEU A 10 3.47 9.14 -1.96
N ARG A 11 2.58 10.11 -2.00
CA ARG A 11 1.16 9.88 -1.77
C ARG A 11 0.46 9.79 -3.11
N LEU A 12 -0.19 8.65 -3.36
CA LEU A 12 -0.79 8.34 -4.64
C LEU A 12 -2.23 7.87 -4.45
N THR A 13 -3.05 8.06 -5.48
CA THR A 13 -4.42 7.54 -5.53
C THR A 13 -4.58 6.76 -6.82
N THR A 14 -5.14 5.55 -6.72
CA THR A 14 -5.40 4.73 -7.90
C THR A 14 -6.51 5.35 -8.76
N PRO A 15 -6.53 5.08 -10.07
CA PRO A 15 -7.77 5.24 -10.82
C PRO A 15 -8.84 4.29 -10.26
N LYS A 16 -10.05 4.35 -10.80
CA LYS A 16 -11.12 3.44 -10.43
C LYS A 16 -10.65 1.99 -10.62
N ALA A 17 -10.73 1.20 -9.58
CA ALA A 17 -10.21 -0.16 -9.54
C ALA A 17 -11.27 -1.13 -9.04
N THR A 18 -11.08 -2.41 -9.33
CA THR A 18 -11.83 -3.48 -8.68
C THR A 18 -11.10 -3.86 -7.40
N LEU A 19 -11.79 -3.86 -6.29
CA LEU A 19 -11.21 -4.16 -4.98
C LEU A 19 -11.34 -5.66 -4.71
N LYS A 20 -10.24 -6.28 -4.30
CA LYS A 20 -10.20 -7.70 -3.90
C LYS A 20 -9.81 -7.83 -2.45
N TYR A 21 -10.43 -8.78 -1.77
CA TYR A 21 -10.15 -9.13 -0.38
C TYR A 21 -10.14 -7.93 0.56
N PRO A 22 -11.18 -7.05 0.50
CA PRO A 22 -11.18 -5.85 1.32
C PRO A 22 -11.38 -6.19 2.80
N LYS A 23 -10.49 -5.64 3.64
CA LYS A 23 -10.60 -5.66 5.11
C LYS A 23 -10.47 -4.21 5.56
N LEU A 24 -11.55 -3.45 5.43
CA LEU A 24 -11.56 -1.99 5.60
C LEU A 24 -12.38 -1.54 6.81
N ILE A 25 -13.28 -2.37 7.29
CA ILE A 25 -14.15 -2.07 8.43
C ILE A 25 -13.59 -2.70 9.70
N GLU A 26 -13.22 -3.98 9.62
CA GLU A 26 -12.61 -4.72 10.72
C GLU A 26 -11.22 -5.19 10.28
N PRO A 27 -10.19 -4.98 11.11
CA PRO A 27 -8.86 -5.42 10.75
C PRO A 27 -8.76 -6.94 10.76
N GLU A 28 -7.92 -7.48 9.88
CA GLU A 28 -7.60 -8.89 9.90
C GLU A 28 -6.59 -9.18 11.02
N THR A 29 -6.91 -10.11 11.90
CA THR A 29 -6.07 -10.47 13.05
C THR A 29 -5.48 -11.87 12.94
N LYS A 30 -5.69 -12.55 11.82
CA LYS A 30 -5.28 -13.94 11.61
C LYS A 30 -3.77 -14.15 11.77
N PHE A 31 -2.97 -13.21 11.27
CA PHE A 31 -1.51 -13.31 11.27
C PHE A 31 -0.83 -12.37 12.27
N SER A 32 -1.56 -11.44 12.87
CA SER A 32 -1.05 -10.46 13.81
C SER A 32 -2.16 -10.05 14.77
N PRO A 33 -1.95 -10.13 16.10
CA PRO A 33 -2.97 -9.73 17.07
C PRO A 33 -3.29 -8.24 17.02
N GLU A 34 -2.37 -7.42 16.52
CA GLU A 34 -2.60 -5.99 16.34
C GLU A 34 -3.56 -5.68 15.20
N GLY A 35 -3.62 -6.58 14.21
CA GLY A 35 -4.52 -6.46 13.07
C GLY A 35 -4.04 -5.51 11.99
N HIS A 36 -4.50 -5.78 10.76
CA HIS A 36 -4.23 -4.95 9.60
C HIS A 36 -5.48 -4.75 8.78
N TYR A 37 -5.74 -3.52 8.40
CA TYR A 37 -6.66 -3.22 7.30
C TYR A 37 -5.91 -3.42 5.99
N LYS A 38 -6.55 -4.00 5.00
CA LYS A 38 -5.91 -4.27 3.71
C LYS A 38 -6.91 -4.30 2.58
N VAL A 39 -6.41 -4.10 1.37
CA VAL A 39 -7.16 -4.27 0.14
C VAL A 39 -6.17 -4.43 -1.02
N THR A 40 -6.57 -5.21 -2.02
CA THR A 40 -5.87 -5.30 -3.30
C THR A 40 -6.71 -4.57 -4.34
N ALA A 41 -6.10 -3.59 -5.01
CA ALA A 41 -6.74 -2.87 -6.11
C ALA A 41 -6.29 -3.50 -7.43
N VAL A 42 -7.25 -3.85 -8.28
CA VAL A 42 -7.02 -4.39 -9.62
C VAL A 42 -7.44 -3.35 -10.65
N ILE A 43 -6.48 -2.89 -11.44
CA ILE A 43 -6.66 -1.79 -12.38
C ILE A 43 -6.41 -2.34 -13.80
N PRO A 44 -7.29 -2.08 -14.78
CA PRO A 44 -6.98 -2.45 -16.16
C PRO A 44 -5.65 -1.84 -16.60
N ALA A 45 -4.83 -2.60 -17.31
CA ALA A 45 -3.48 -2.18 -17.67
C ALA A 45 -3.46 -0.83 -18.42
N GLU A 46 -4.48 -0.59 -19.26
CA GLU A 46 -4.63 0.65 -20.01
C GLU A 46 -4.83 1.89 -19.13
N ASP A 47 -5.39 1.71 -17.92
CA ASP A 47 -5.66 2.80 -16.98
C ASP A 47 -4.54 2.98 -15.95
N ALA A 48 -3.57 2.07 -15.91
CA ALA A 48 -2.58 1.99 -14.84
C ALA A 48 -1.21 2.57 -15.22
N ALA A 49 -0.99 2.94 -16.48
CA ALA A 49 0.36 3.27 -16.98
C ALA A 49 1.05 4.37 -16.16
N GLU A 50 0.36 5.47 -15.88
CA GLU A 50 0.94 6.58 -15.13
C GLU A 50 1.30 6.17 -13.69
N LEU A 51 0.40 5.46 -13.02
CA LEU A 51 0.62 4.99 -11.66
C LEU A 51 1.78 3.99 -11.59
N ALA A 52 1.81 3.04 -12.54
CA ALA A 52 2.88 2.05 -12.63
C ALA A 52 4.23 2.72 -12.84
N ASP A 53 4.30 3.70 -13.75
CA ASP A 53 5.52 4.44 -14.02
C ASP A 53 6.02 5.22 -12.79
N GLN A 54 5.10 5.83 -12.03
CA GLN A 54 5.46 6.54 -10.80
C GLN A 54 6.02 5.59 -9.73
N LEU A 55 5.42 4.42 -9.57
CA LEU A 55 5.88 3.42 -8.60
C LEU A 55 7.22 2.81 -9.02
N ASP A 56 7.39 2.50 -10.29
CA ASP A 56 8.65 1.97 -10.81
C ASP A 56 9.78 3.01 -10.69
N ALA A 57 9.49 4.27 -11.00
CA ALA A 57 10.46 5.35 -10.85
C ALA A 57 10.90 5.53 -9.40
N LEU A 58 9.95 5.46 -8.45
CA LEU A 58 10.27 5.54 -7.02
C LEU A 58 11.15 4.37 -6.59
N TYR A 59 10.83 3.17 -7.03
CA TYR A 59 11.58 1.96 -6.67
C TYR A 59 13.01 2.03 -7.21
N GLU A 60 13.19 2.42 -8.47
CA GLU A 60 14.52 2.56 -9.08
C GLU A 60 15.32 3.69 -8.42
N ALA A 61 14.69 4.84 -8.14
CA ALA A 61 15.34 5.94 -7.44
C ALA A 61 15.78 5.55 -6.03
N HIS A 62 14.97 4.74 -5.32
CA HIS A 62 15.33 4.24 -4.00
C HIS A 62 16.55 3.33 -4.06
N LYS A 63 16.58 2.38 -4.99
CA LYS A 63 17.75 1.50 -5.18
C LYS A 63 19.00 2.30 -5.54
N ALA A 64 18.87 3.27 -6.42
CA ALA A 64 20.00 4.13 -6.81
C ALA A 64 20.51 4.96 -5.63
N SER A 65 19.62 5.50 -4.80
CA SER A 65 19.98 6.26 -3.62
C SER A 65 20.77 5.42 -2.61
N LEU A 66 20.31 4.20 -2.35
CA LEU A 66 21.04 3.29 -1.45
C LEU A 66 22.41 2.93 -2.01
N LYS A 67 22.52 2.68 -3.31
CA LYS A 67 23.78 2.37 -3.97
C LYS A 67 24.76 3.54 -3.91
N ALA A 68 24.25 4.77 -4.05
CA ALA A 68 25.08 5.97 -3.95
C ALA A 68 25.61 6.19 -2.53
N GLN A 69 24.82 5.85 -1.50
CA GLN A 69 25.22 5.97 -0.10
C GLN A 69 26.24 4.90 0.33
N ALA A 70 26.16 3.71 -0.27
CA ALA A 70 27.07 2.60 0.04
C ALA A 70 27.44 1.84 -1.26
N PRO A 71 28.36 2.38 -2.07
CA PRO A 71 28.66 1.83 -3.41
C PRO A 71 29.18 0.40 -3.42
N THR A 72 29.83 -0.02 -2.33
CA THR A 72 30.40 -1.37 -2.23
C THR A 72 29.46 -2.38 -1.60
N GLN A 73 28.37 -1.93 -0.99
CA GLN A 73 27.39 -2.81 -0.36
C GLN A 73 26.42 -3.39 -1.39
N LYS A 74 26.11 -4.67 -1.22
CA LYS A 74 25.07 -5.32 -2.00
C LYS A 74 23.74 -5.21 -1.27
N PHE A 75 22.72 -4.78 -1.98
CA PHE A 75 21.38 -4.67 -1.43
C PHE A 75 20.48 -5.73 -2.06
N LYS A 76 19.83 -6.53 -1.22
CA LYS A 76 18.81 -7.45 -1.68
C LYS A 76 17.55 -6.63 -1.99
N ALA A 77 17.00 -6.77 -3.19
CA ALA A 77 15.75 -6.14 -3.56
C ALA A 77 14.59 -7.02 -3.09
N ILE A 78 13.60 -6.40 -2.42
CA ILE A 78 12.36 -7.07 -2.03
C ILE A 78 11.39 -6.93 -3.20
N GLU A 79 10.73 -8.04 -3.55
CA GLU A 79 9.70 -8.01 -4.56
C GLU A 79 8.57 -7.07 -4.15
N PRO A 80 8.20 -6.10 -4.99
CA PRO A 80 7.18 -5.13 -4.62
C PRO A 80 5.79 -5.75 -4.57
N SER A 81 4.90 -5.16 -3.77
CA SER A 81 3.50 -5.57 -3.65
C SER A 81 2.62 -4.95 -4.74
N PHE A 82 3.21 -4.64 -5.89
CA PHE A 82 2.52 -4.15 -7.08
C PHE A 82 3.17 -4.74 -8.33
N GLY A 83 2.41 -4.85 -9.40
CA GLY A 83 2.92 -5.34 -10.67
C GLY A 83 1.82 -5.67 -11.67
N TYR A 84 2.24 -5.94 -12.88
CA TYR A 84 1.33 -6.39 -13.94
C TYR A 84 1.12 -7.90 -13.84
N GLU A 85 -0.12 -8.33 -14.03
CA GLU A 85 -0.48 -9.74 -14.14
C GLU A 85 -1.71 -9.92 -15.01
N ASP A 86 -1.88 -11.12 -15.58
CA ASP A 86 -3.09 -11.46 -16.31
C ASP A 86 -4.12 -12.03 -15.36
N ILE A 87 -5.33 -11.47 -15.40
CA ILE A 87 -6.47 -11.94 -14.63
C ILE A 87 -7.59 -12.27 -15.61
N ASN A 88 -7.96 -13.55 -15.66
CA ASN A 88 -8.98 -14.06 -16.59
C ASN A 88 -8.69 -13.69 -18.06
N GLY A 89 -7.42 -13.72 -18.46
CA GLY A 89 -7.00 -13.39 -19.82
C GLY A 89 -6.89 -11.91 -20.12
N LYS A 90 -7.05 -11.04 -19.11
CA LYS A 90 -6.93 -9.59 -19.27
C LYS A 90 -5.70 -9.08 -18.54
N PRO A 91 -4.87 -8.23 -19.18
CA PRO A 91 -3.74 -7.63 -18.50
C PRO A 91 -4.23 -6.59 -17.50
N CYS A 92 -3.77 -6.72 -16.27
CA CYS A 92 -4.12 -5.83 -15.17
C CYS A 92 -2.87 -5.42 -14.40
N PHE A 93 -2.97 -4.29 -13.69
CA PHE A 93 -1.97 -3.87 -12.72
C PHE A 93 -2.59 -4.03 -11.33
N THR A 94 -1.92 -4.75 -10.45
CA THR A 94 -2.41 -5.00 -9.09
C THR A 94 -1.57 -4.30 -8.06
N ILE A 95 -2.22 -3.76 -7.04
CA ILE A 95 -1.55 -3.09 -5.92
C ILE A 95 -2.17 -3.62 -4.64
N SER A 96 -1.34 -4.18 -3.77
CA SER A 96 -1.77 -4.60 -2.43
C SER A 96 -1.27 -3.62 -1.40
N VAL A 97 -2.19 -3.03 -0.65
CA VAL A 97 -1.89 -2.03 0.37
C VAL A 97 -2.46 -2.46 1.71
N LYS A 98 -1.80 -2.06 2.79
CA LYS A 98 -2.25 -2.40 4.14
C LYS A 98 -1.96 -1.26 5.10
N MET A 99 -2.68 -1.26 6.23
CA MET A 99 -2.52 -0.32 7.32
C MET A 99 -2.58 -1.09 8.64
N LYS A 100 -1.60 -0.86 9.50
CA LYS A 100 -1.60 -1.42 10.85
C LYS A 100 -2.72 -0.78 11.66
N ALA A 101 -3.53 -1.61 12.34
CA ALA A 101 -4.73 -1.13 13.03
C ALA A 101 -4.41 -0.49 14.39
N LYS A 102 -3.38 -0.98 15.08
CA LYS A 102 -2.97 -0.46 16.38
C LYS A 102 -1.51 -0.77 16.67
N GLY A 103 -0.95 -0.07 17.61
CA GLY A 103 0.44 -0.28 18.04
C GLY A 103 0.79 0.62 19.21
N MET A 104 2.08 0.69 19.52
CA MET A 104 2.61 1.60 20.54
C MET A 104 3.64 2.53 19.92
N ASP A 105 3.65 3.79 20.36
CA ASP A 105 4.66 4.74 19.93
C ASP A 105 5.97 4.56 20.74
N ARG A 106 6.96 5.42 20.44
CA ARG A 106 8.26 5.36 21.12
C ARG A 106 8.18 5.63 22.62
N ASP A 107 7.14 6.37 23.05
CA ASP A 107 6.92 6.72 24.46
C ASP A 107 6.04 5.69 25.18
N GLY A 108 5.72 4.56 24.54
CA GLY A 108 4.89 3.51 25.10
C GLY A 108 3.41 3.82 25.10
N ARG A 109 2.97 4.84 24.38
CA ARG A 109 1.55 5.19 24.26
C ARG A 109 0.88 4.35 23.18
N ALA A 110 -0.27 3.76 23.54
CA ALA A 110 -1.06 3.02 22.56
C ALA A 110 -1.70 3.96 21.55
N TRP A 111 -1.69 3.54 20.27
CA TRP A 111 -2.37 4.25 19.21
C TRP A 111 -3.23 3.27 18.41
N SER A 112 -4.25 3.79 17.75
CA SER A 112 -5.07 3.05 16.80
C SER A 112 -5.32 3.90 15.57
N ALA A 113 -5.53 3.24 14.44
CA ALA A 113 -5.80 3.90 13.17
C ALA A 113 -6.79 3.07 12.36
N SER A 114 -7.50 3.72 11.46
CA SER A 114 -8.37 3.07 10.49
C SER A 114 -8.33 3.85 9.19
N PRO A 115 -8.57 3.20 8.03
CA PRO A 115 -8.59 3.93 6.77
C PRO A 115 -9.75 4.91 6.72
N ALA A 116 -9.54 6.06 6.12
CA ALA A 116 -10.62 6.99 5.83
C ALA A 116 -11.49 6.41 4.70
N LEU A 117 -12.80 6.42 4.89
CA LEU A 117 -13.73 5.88 3.92
C LEU A 117 -14.66 6.99 3.41
N PHE A 118 -14.81 7.04 2.10
CA PHE A 118 -15.63 8.05 1.43
C PHE A 118 -16.61 7.36 0.49
N ASP A 119 -17.78 7.97 0.32
CA ASP A 119 -18.77 7.49 -0.65
C ASP A 119 -18.43 7.98 -2.07
N ALA A 120 -19.24 7.60 -3.04
CA ALA A 120 -19.03 7.95 -4.45
C ALA A 120 -19.03 9.46 -4.72
N THR A 121 -19.63 10.26 -3.83
CA THR A 121 -19.67 11.73 -3.95
C THR A 121 -18.46 12.40 -3.31
N GLY A 122 -17.60 11.63 -2.61
CA GLY A 122 -16.46 12.15 -1.89
C GLY A 122 -16.76 12.58 -0.45
N ALA A 123 -17.97 12.34 0.03
CA ALA A 123 -18.35 12.63 1.41
C ALA A 123 -17.87 11.50 2.35
N PRO A 124 -17.41 11.83 3.58
CA PRO A 124 -17.02 10.80 4.55
C PRO A 124 -18.19 9.87 4.88
N VAL A 125 -17.89 8.56 4.95
CA VAL A 125 -18.87 7.56 5.37
C VAL A 125 -19.09 7.69 6.88
N LYS A 126 -20.33 8.02 7.28
CA LYS A 126 -20.68 8.24 8.69
C LYS A 126 -20.92 6.94 9.46
N HIS A 127 -21.46 5.93 8.79
CA HIS A 127 -21.84 4.65 9.40
C HIS A 127 -21.10 3.51 8.72
N ARG A 128 -19.85 3.29 9.13
CA ARG A 128 -18.96 2.27 8.55
C ARG A 128 -19.54 0.86 8.62
N GLU A 129 -20.31 0.58 9.65
CA GLU A 129 -20.95 -0.71 9.85
C GLU A 129 -21.89 -1.08 8.69
N THR A 130 -22.40 -0.11 7.95
CA THR A 130 -23.23 -0.39 6.77
C THR A 130 -22.44 -1.00 5.62
N LEU A 131 -21.11 -0.92 5.66
CA LEU A 131 -20.21 -1.46 4.65
C LEU A 131 -19.65 -2.84 5.00
N ARG A 132 -20.11 -3.46 6.08
CA ARG A 132 -19.63 -4.80 6.50
C ARG A 132 -19.84 -5.87 5.45
N GLY A 133 -20.79 -5.69 4.56
CA GLY A 133 -21.03 -6.59 3.43
C GLY A 133 -20.19 -6.32 2.21
N MET A 134 -19.13 -5.50 2.32
CA MET A 134 -18.24 -5.23 1.20
C MET A 134 -17.45 -6.48 0.82
N TRP A 135 -17.64 -6.93 -0.41
CA TRP A 135 -17.02 -8.14 -0.93
C TRP A 135 -16.03 -7.83 -2.04
N SER A 136 -15.21 -8.83 -2.38
CA SER A 136 -14.40 -8.77 -3.60
C SER A 136 -15.28 -8.47 -4.81
N GLY A 137 -14.82 -7.56 -5.67
CA GLY A 137 -15.57 -7.09 -6.83
C GLY A 137 -16.17 -5.70 -6.67
N THR A 138 -16.21 -5.16 -5.45
CA THR A 138 -16.56 -3.75 -5.22
C THR A 138 -15.58 -2.86 -5.98
N THR A 139 -16.08 -1.76 -6.57
CA THR A 139 -15.22 -0.81 -7.28
C THR A 139 -14.95 0.43 -6.43
N GLY A 140 -13.75 0.99 -6.58
CA GLY A 140 -13.37 2.17 -5.82
C GLY A 140 -11.98 2.68 -6.16
N ARG A 141 -11.60 3.77 -5.51
CA ARG A 141 -10.26 4.35 -5.60
C ARG A 141 -9.57 4.19 -4.26
N VAL A 142 -8.29 3.84 -4.29
CA VAL A 142 -7.49 3.62 -3.09
C VAL A 142 -6.39 4.67 -3.02
N SER A 143 -6.33 5.40 -1.91
CA SER A 143 -5.23 6.32 -1.62
C SER A 143 -4.26 5.66 -0.67
N PHE A 144 -2.97 5.80 -0.97
CA PHE A 144 -1.92 5.14 -0.20
C PHE A 144 -0.64 5.98 -0.24
N GLU A 145 0.28 5.66 0.67
CA GLU A 145 1.63 6.20 0.65
C GLU A 145 2.62 5.10 0.27
N ALA A 146 3.48 5.40 -0.69
CA ALA A 146 4.58 4.53 -1.07
C ALA A 146 5.84 4.99 -0.35
N CYS A 147 6.31 4.20 0.62
CA CYS A 147 7.38 4.56 1.52
C CYS A 147 8.62 3.70 1.29
N PRO A 148 9.73 4.28 0.80
CA PRO A 148 10.98 3.55 0.65
C PRO A 148 11.55 3.14 2.02
N PHE A 149 12.12 1.93 2.09
CA PHE A 149 12.80 1.44 3.29
C PHE A 149 13.93 0.47 2.95
N PHE A 150 14.80 0.26 3.93
CA PHE A 150 15.81 -0.78 3.88
C PHE A 150 16.00 -1.38 5.27
N GLN A 151 15.94 -2.71 5.33
CA GLN A 151 16.26 -3.48 6.54
C GLN A 151 17.29 -4.54 6.18
N PRO A 152 18.46 -4.55 6.85
CA PRO A 152 19.54 -5.49 6.50
C PRO A 152 19.10 -6.95 6.49
N ALA A 153 18.21 -7.35 7.38
CA ALA A 153 17.71 -8.72 7.47
C ALA A 153 16.74 -9.10 6.36
N ILE A 154 16.08 -8.12 5.73
CA ILE A 154 15.00 -8.35 4.76
C ILE A 154 15.41 -7.87 3.36
N GLY A 155 15.89 -6.63 3.25
CA GLY A 155 16.28 -6.03 1.99
C GLY A 155 15.73 -4.62 1.80
N ALA A 156 15.89 -4.10 0.57
CA ALA A 156 15.40 -2.80 0.16
C ALA A 156 14.06 -2.93 -0.57
N GLY A 157 13.10 -2.11 -0.22
CA GLY A 157 11.77 -2.17 -0.82
C GLY A 157 10.96 -0.91 -0.64
N ILE A 158 9.72 -0.98 -1.08
CA ILE A 158 8.72 0.07 -0.93
C ILE A 158 7.55 -0.51 -0.15
N THR A 159 7.22 0.11 0.98
CA THR A 159 6.01 -0.24 1.74
C THR A 159 4.86 0.59 1.22
N LEU A 160 3.75 -0.07 0.89
CA LEU A 160 2.53 0.61 0.46
C LEU A 160 1.56 0.67 1.65
N ARG A 161 1.36 1.87 2.16
CA ARG A 161 0.50 2.11 3.33
C ARG A 161 -0.86 2.63 2.92
N LEU A 162 -1.89 1.87 3.23
CA LEU A 162 -3.28 2.26 3.01
C LEU A 162 -3.61 3.53 3.80
N LYS A 163 -4.30 4.49 3.16
CA LYS A 163 -4.76 5.72 3.82
C LYS A 163 -6.25 5.91 3.71
N ALA A 164 -6.82 5.73 2.53
CA ALA A 164 -8.25 6.00 2.30
C ALA A 164 -8.78 5.17 1.14
N VAL A 165 -10.10 4.99 1.12
CA VAL A 165 -10.83 4.34 0.02
C VAL A 165 -12.09 5.15 -0.26
N GLN A 166 -12.39 5.37 -1.56
CA GLN A 166 -13.60 6.02 -2.04
C GLN A 166 -14.42 5.08 -2.91
#